data_aef250785697d4e93d080737a1b5b9a8
#
_entry.id   aef250785697d4e93d080737a1b5b9a8
#
_cell.length_a   1.000
_cell.length_b   1.000
_cell.length_c   1.000
_cell.angle_alpha   90.00
_cell.angle_beta   90.00
_cell.angle_gamma   90.00
#
_symmetry.space_group_name_H-M   'P 1'
#
loop_
_entity.id
_entity.type
_entity.pdbx_description
1 polymer ?
#
loop_
_entity_poly.entity_id
_entity_poly.type
_entity_poly.pdbx_seq_one_letter_code
_entity_poly.pdbx_strand_id
1 'polypeptide(L)'
;MPEPITRTILETFNVPDSKYETVIMLVELAPQVNTGLHTHPGFDAAYCVEGDLTVLERDQPGKPIEAGQSWHVRPGVVHEVKAGDRTTKVLAMYVVEKGKPLATPRSPPQSS
;
A
#
# COMPACT_ATOMS: atom_id res chain seq x y z
N MET A 1 -17.46 15.05 5.84
CA MET A 1 -16.22 14.51 6.44
C MET A 1 -15.34 13.92 5.34
N PRO A 2 -14.08 14.26 5.29
CA PRO A 2 -13.19 13.62 4.33
C PRO A 2 -13.05 12.13 4.65
N GLU A 3 -12.87 11.35 3.62
CA GLU A 3 -12.61 9.92 3.79
C GLU A 3 -11.29 9.73 4.55
N PRO A 4 -11.21 8.74 5.44
CA PRO A 4 -9.95 8.47 6.15
C PRO A 4 -8.84 7.99 5.22
N ILE A 5 -9.20 7.30 4.15
CA ILE A 5 -8.27 6.87 3.11
C ILE A 5 -8.90 7.20 1.76
N THR A 6 -8.15 7.94 0.94
CA THR A 6 -8.57 8.26 -0.43
C THR A 6 -7.59 7.63 -1.40
N ARG A 7 -8.11 6.89 -2.38
CA ARG A 7 -7.30 6.24 -3.41
C ARG A 7 -7.69 6.77 -4.77
N THR A 8 -6.70 7.26 -5.51
CA THR A 8 -6.91 7.80 -6.85
C THR A 8 -5.99 7.09 -7.82
N ILE A 9 -6.56 6.37 -8.80
CA ILE A 9 -5.76 5.76 -9.85
C ILE A 9 -5.33 6.86 -10.81
N LEU A 10 -4.02 7.05 -10.95
CA LEU A 10 -3.46 8.06 -11.83
C LEU A 10 -3.22 7.53 -13.23
N GLU A 11 -2.82 6.27 -13.33
CA GLU A 11 -2.45 5.67 -14.61
C GLU A 11 -2.49 4.15 -14.51
N THR A 12 -2.89 3.51 -15.61
CA THR A 12 -2.82 2.05 -15.75
C THR A 12 -2.28 1.74 -17.13
N PHE A 13 -1.29 0.88 -17.20
CA PHE A 13 -0.72 0.48 -18.50
C PHE A 13 -0.21 -0.96 -18.44
N ASN A 14 -0.21 -1.58 -19.61
CA ASN A 14 0.20 -2.98 -19.74
C ASN A 14 1.71 -3.12 -19.66
N VAL A 15 2.16 -4.21 -19.03
CA VAL A 15 3.56 -4.65 -19.18
C VAL A 15 3.65 -5.41 -20.49
N PRO A 16 4.49 -4.96 -21.45
CA PRO A 16 4.53 -5.55 -22.79
C PRO A 16 4.78 -7.06 -22.77
N ASP A 17 4.10 -7.77 -23.66
CA ASP A 17 4.26 -9.21 -23.87
C ASP A 17 3.98 -10.03 -22.61
N SER A 18 3.06 -9.57 -21.78
CA SER A 18 2.73 -10.26 -20.53
C SER A 18 1.24 -10.13 -20.20
N LYS A 19 0.81 -10.90 -19.19
CA LYS A 19 -0.55 -10.79 -18.66
C LYS A 19 -0.64 -9.78 -17.50
N TYR A 20 0.43 -9.01 -17.26
CA TYR A 20 0.50 -8.06 -16.16
C TYR A 20 0.20 -6.64 -16.61
N GLU A 21 -0.23 -5.84 -15.64
CA GLU A 21 -0.39 -4.40 -15.82
C GLU A 21 0.21 -3.67 -14.61
N THR A 22 0.57 -2.42 -14.85
CA THR A 22 1.06 -1.53 -13.80
C THR A 22 -0.02 -0.52 -13.48
N VAL A 23 -0.30 -0.34 -12.20
CA VAL A 23 -1.27 0.66 -11.72
C VAL A 23 -0.51 1.65 -10.83
N ILE A 24 -0.60 2.93 -11.18
CA ILE A 24 -0.03 4.01 -10.36
C ILE A 24 -1.17 4.68 -9.62
N MET A 25 -1.06 4.75 -8.30
CA MET A 25 -2.14 5.21 -7.43
C MET A 25 -1.61 6.21 -6.40
N LEU A 26 -2.35 7.30 -6.22
CA LEU A 26 -2.11 8.21 -5.12
C LEU A 26 -3.00 7.79 -3.96
N VAL A 27 -2.39 7.55 -2.80
CA VAL A 27 -3.10 7.18 -1.57
C VAL A 27 -2.90 8.29 -0.56
N GLU A 28 -4.00 8.82 -0.04
CA GLU A 28 -3.96 9.85 1.00
C GLU A 28 -4.56 9.26 2.28
N LEU A 29 -3.81 9.38 3.37
CA LEU A 29 -4.19 8.85 4.68
C LEU A 29 -4.37 10.00 5.65
N ALA A 30 -5.52 10.05 6.32
CA ALA A 30 -5.72 10.98 7.43
C ALA A 30 -4.77 10.65 8.58
N PRO A 31 -4.51 11.60 9.49
CA PRO A 31 -3.64 11.31 10.64
C PRO A 31 -4.06 10.08 11.42
N GLN A 32 -3.10 9.27 11.82
CA GLN A 32 -3.28 8.06 12.62
C GLN A 32 -4.08 6.93 11.97
N VAL A 33 -4.46 7.08 10.70
CA VAL A 33 -5.23 6.06 9.99
C VAL A 33 -4.37 4.85 9.69
N ASN A 34 -4.95 3.66 9.86
CA ASN A 34 -4.34 2.39 9.52
C ASN A 34 -5.11 1.78 8.34
N THR A 35 -4.40 1.29 7.34
CA THR A 35 -5.03 0.66 6.17
C THR A 35 -5.71 -0.67 6.49
N GLY A 36 -5.34 -1.30 7.61
CA GLY A 36 -5.75 -2.67 7.92
C GLY A 36 -4.89 -3.69 7.20
N LEU A 37 -4.86 -4.89 7.76
CA LEU A 37 -4.06 -5.98 7.19
C LEU A 37 -4.60 -6.39 5.81
N HIS A 38 -3.70 -6.54 4.86
CA HIS A 38 -4.06 -6.92 3.49
C HIS A 38 -2.86 -7.55 2.78
N THR A 39 -3.14 -8.13 1.61
CA THR A 39 -2.11 -8.65 0.70
C THR A 39 -2.35 -8.07 -0.68
N HIS A 40 -1.29 -8.05 -1.48
CA HIS A 40 -1.37 -7.72 -2.91
C HIS A 40 -0.98 -8.94 -3.74
N PRO A 41 -1.63 -9.17 -4.89
CA PRO A 41 -1.29 -10.32 -5.74
C PRO A 41 0.02 -10.13 -6.50
N GLY A 42 0.50 -8.88 -6.60
CA GLY A 42 1.76 -8.55 -7.26
C GLY A 42 2.64 -7.70 -6.36
N PHE A 43 3.67 -7.13 -6.93
CA PHE A 43 4.54 -6.22 -6.20
C PHE A 43 3.85 -4.91 -5.90
N ASP A 44 4.11 -4.40 -4.71
CA ASP A 44 3.70 -3.08 -4.25
C ASP A 44 4.97 -2.28 -3.97
N ALA A 45 5.23 -1.28 -4.79
CA ALA A 45 6.31 -0.33 -4.57
C ALA A 45 5.70 1.02 -4.25
N ALA A 46 6.26 1.74 -3.29
CA ALA A 46 5.66 2.98 -2.84
C ALA A 46 6.70 4.01 -2.44
N TYR A 47 6.30 5.26 -2.55
CA TYR A 47 7.13 6.41 -2.22
C TYR A 47 6.29 7.36 -1.35
N CYS A 48 6.83 7.75 -0.20
CA CYS A 48 6.16 8.71 0.68
C CYS A 48 6.40 10.12 0.15
N VAL A 49 5.32 10.76 -0.32
CA VAL A 49 5.39 12.11 -0.89
C VAL A 49 5.32 13.16 0.22
N GLU A 50 4.51 12.91 1.24
CA GLU A 50 4.25 13.87 2.30
C GLU A 50 3.86 13.13 3.57
N GLY A 51 4.24 13.68 4.72
CA GLY A 51 3.93 13.08 6.01
C GLY A 51 4.92 11.99 6.39
N ASP A 52 4.44 11.03 7.17
CA ASP A 52 5.22 9.87 7.59
C ASP A 52 4.29 8.71 7.91
N LEU A 53 4.86 7.51 7.92
CA LEU A 53 4.09 6.31 8.18
C LEU A 53 4.96 5.21 8.73
N THR A 54 4.34 4.12 9.18
CA THR A 54 5.04 2.90 9.57
C THR A 54 4.46 1.76 8.76
N VAL A 55 5.33 0.98 8.14
CA VAL A 55 4.95 -0.25 7.45
C VAL A 55 5.07 -1.41 8.44
N LEU A 56 3.98 -2.15 8.59
CA LEU A 56 3.89 -3.26 9.55
C LEU A 56 3.64 -4.55 8.76
N GLU A 57 4.69 -5.30 8.52
CA GLU A 57 4.59 -6.64 7.94
C GLU A 57 4.43 -7.66 9.05
N ARG A 58 3.65 -8.71 8.80
CA ARG A 58 3.45 -9.77 9.79
C ARG A 58 4.79 -10.35 10.20
N ASP A 59 5.00 -10.53 11.51
CA ASP A 59 6.19 -11.13 12.13
C ASP A 59 7.48 -10.34 11.89
N GLN A 60 7.37 -9.05 11.55
CA GLN A 60 8.52 -8.16 11.39
C GLN A 60 8.33 -6.91 12.25
N PRO A 61 9.43 -6.30 12.72
CA PRO A 61 9.31 -5.02 13.40
C PRO A 61 8.80 -3.95 12.44
N GLY A 62 8.09 -2.96 12.97
CA GLY A 62 7.61 -1.84 12.19
C GLY A 62 8.74 -1.08 11.54
N LYS A 63 8.53 -0.67 10.30
CA LYS A 63 9.52 0.10 9.53
C LYS A 63 9.01 1.52 9.34
N PRO A 64 9.64 2.53 9.98
CA PRO A 64 9.23 3.91 9.80
C PRO A 64 9.69 4.43 8.43
N ILE A 65 8.81 5.18 7.77
CA ILE A 65 9.06 5.79 6.48
C ILE A 65 8.70 7.26 6.57
N GLU A 66 9.63 8.12 6.18
CA GLU A 66 9.42 9.56 6.12
C GLU A 66 9.26 10.03 4.68
N ALA A 67 8.77 11.26 4.51
CA ALA A 67 8.67 11.87 3.19
C ALA A 67 10.03 11.81 2.48
N GLY A 68 10.02 11.42 1.20
CA GLY A 68 11.22 11.23 0.42
C GLY A 68 11.79 9.82 0.45
N GLN A 69 11.20 8.93 1.25
CA GLN A 69 11.66 7.53 1.34
C GLN A 69 10.69 6.59 0.63
N SER A 70 11.21 5.47 0.19
CA SER A 70 10.43 4.44 -0.51
C SER A 70 10.54 3.11 0.20
N TRP A 71 9.59 2.23 -0.12
CA TRP A 71 9.60 0.83 0.33
C TRP A 71 8.89 -0.03 -0.69
N HIS A 72 9.02 -1.33 -0.53
CA HIS A 72 8.24 -2.26 -1.34
C HIS A 72 7.78 -3.43 -0.49
N VAL A 73 6.71 -4.08 -0.95
CA VAL A 73 6.15 -5.27 -0.32
C VAL A 73 6.05 -6.35 -1.39
N ARG A 74 6.58 -7.52 -1.08
CA ARG A 74 6.54 -8.66 -2.01
C ARG A 74 5.12 -9.22 -2.12
N PRO A 75 4.81 -9.89 -3.24
CA PRO A 75 3.49 -10.49 -3.41
C PRO A 75 3.13 -11.42 -2.25
N GLY A 76 1.88 -11.34 -1.80
CA GLY A 76 1.34 -12.24 -0.78
C GLY A 76 1.74 -11.93 0.65
N VAL A 77 2.59 -10.95 0.89
CA VAL A 77 2.98 -10.60 2.26
C VAL A 77 1.85 -9.85 2.95
N VAL A 78 1.44 -10.34 4.11
CA VAL A 78 0.39 -9.68 4.92
C VAL A 78 1.00 -8.48 5.61
N HIS A 79 0.45 -7.32 5.36
CA HIS A 79 0.97 -6.07 5.91
C HIS A 79 -0.12 -5.03 6.08
N GLU A 80 0.23 -3.97 6.80
CA GLU A 80 -0.59 -2.78 6.93
C GLU A 80 0.30 -1.54 7.01
N VAL A 81 -0.29 -0.38 6.75
CA VAL A 81 0.40 0.90 6.82
C VAL A 81 -0.36 1.78 7.79
N LYS A 82 0.35 2.38 8.73
CA LYS A 82 -0.23 3.31 9.68
C LYS A 82 0.38 4.69 9.48
N ALA A 83 -0.47 5.69 9.21
CA ALA A 83 -0.04 7.07 9.10
C ALA A 83 0.38 7.61 10.47
N GLY A 84 1.31 8.56 10.47
CA GLY A 84 1.72 9.27 11.67
C GLY A 84 0.74 10.37 12.05
N ASP A 85 1.24 11.44 12.67
CA ASP A 85 0.40 12.51 13.25
C ASP A 85 -0.13 13.49 12.22
N ARG A 86 0.32 13.38 10.97
CA ARG A 86 -0.07 14.29 9.89
C ARG A 86 -0.71 13.52 8.75
N THR A 87 -1.45 14.25 7.91
CA THR A 87 -1.92 13.69 6.64
C THR A 87 -0.72 13.17 5.87
N THR A 88 -0.82 11.95 5.35
CA THR A 88 0.27 11.28 4.65
C THR A 88 -0.16 10.98 3.22
N LYS A 89 0.70 11.28 2.27
CA LYS A 89 0.47 11.00 0.86
C LYS A 89 1.51 10.02 0.36
N VAL A 90 1.04 8.98 -0.30
CA VAL A 90 1.87 7.90 -0.83
C VAL A 90 1.58 7.73 -2.31
N LEU A 91 2.64 7.68 -3.10
CA LEU A 91 2.52 7.27 -4.50
C LEU A 91 2.85 5.78 -4.55
N ALA A 92 1.85 4.97 -4.87
CA ALA A 92 1.98 3.53 -4.92
C ALA A 92 1.98 3.04 -6.35
N MET A 93 2.77 2.01 -6.62
CA MET A 93 2.83 1.35 -7.91
C MET A 93 2.65 -0.14 -7.72
N TYR A 94 1.64 -0.69 -8.37
CA TYR A 94 1.35 -2.12 -8.31
C TYR A 94 1.59 -2.75 -9.67
N VAL A 95 2.31 -3.88 -9.69
CA VAL A 95 2.43 -4.70 -10.90
C VAL A 95 1.64 -5.96 -10.64
N VAL A 96 0.48 -6.08 -11.29
CA VAL A 96 -0.50 -7.12 -10.98
C VAL A 96 -0.99 -7.78 -12.26
N GLU A 97 -1.43 -9.04 -12.13
CA GLU A 97 -2.08 -9.75 -13.22
C GLU A 97 -3.43 -9.08 -13.52
N LYS A 98 -3.71 -8.85 -14.79
CA LYS A 98 -4.98 -8.25 -15.21
C LYS A 98 -6.16 -9.06 -14.69
N GLY A 99 -7.18 -8.36 -14.20
CA GLY A 99 -8.38 -8.98 -13.67
C GLY A 99 -8.30 -9.43 -12.21
N LYS A 100 -7.14 -9.29 -11.58
CA LYS A 100 -7.00 -9.58 -10.16
C LYS A 100 -7.26 -8.32 -9.33
N PRO A 101 -7.82 -8.46 -8.11
CA PRO A 101 -7.95 -7.30 -7.23
C PRO A 101 -6.59 -6.77 -6.80
N LEU A 102 -6.46 -5.45 -6.66
CA LEU A 102 -5.18 -4.85 -6.24
C LEU A 102 -4.80 -5.25 -4.82
N ALA A 103 -5.78 -5.41 -3.94
CA ALA A 103 -5.56 -5.76 -2.55
C ALA A 103 -6.66 -6.68 -2.06
N THR A 104 -6.31 -7.57 -1.15
CA THR A 104 -7.26 -8.47 -0.49
C THR A 104 -7.13 -8.29 1.02
N PRO A 105 -8.22 -7.91 1.73
CA PRO A 105 -8.17 -7.79 3.18
C PRO A 105 -7.83 -9.12 3.84
N ARG A 106 -7.11 -9.05 4.97
CA ARG A 106 -6.76 -10.22 5.76
C ARG A 106 -7.13 -9.99 7.20
N SER A 107 -7.59 -11.05 7.85
CA SER A 107 -7.86 -11.01 9.28
C SER A 107 -6.55 -11.14 10.06
N PRO A 108 -6.48 -10.55 11.27
CA PRO A 108 -5.36 -10.82 12.17
C PRO A 108 -5.29 -12.33 12.46
N PRO A 109 -4.09 -12.86 12.82
CA PRO A 109 -4.00 -14.24 13.23
C PRO A 109 -4.93 -14.48 14.42
N GLN A 110 -5.68 -15.57 14.36
CA GLN A 110 -6.53 -15.92 15.48
C GLN A 110 -5.70 -16.50 16.61
N SER A 111 -6.02 -16.06 17.81
CA SER A 111 -5.47 -16.70 18.99
C SER A 111 -6.15 -18.06 19.12
N SER A 112 -5.44 -19.07 18.95
CA SER A 112 -5.95 -20.42 19.12
C SER A 112 -5.57 -20.97 20.47
#